data_311f98356564470ad1ff8c1bffaefbbc
#
_entry.id   311f98356564470ad1ff8c1bffaefbbc
#
_cell.length_a   1.000
_cell.length_b   1.000
_cell.length_c   1.000
_cell.angle_alpha   90.00
_cell.angle_beta   90.00
_cell.angle_gamma   90.00
#
_symmetry.space_group_name_H-M   'P 1'
#
loop_
_entity.id
_entity.type
_entity.pdbx_description
1 polymer ?
#
loop_
_entity_poly.entity_id
_entity_poly.type
_entity_poly.pdbx_seq_one_letter_code
_entity_poly.pdbx_strand_id
1 'polypeptide(L)'
;MKNSDDSGYTGKHVGVCVLDTGIFPHIDFTGRILAFQDFIGHRIRPYDDNSHGTHVCGIIGGDGRASEGRIRGIAPGCSLIVLKVLDRTGNGRKEDVLQAFRWILENKRYYGIRVVNISVGTTCRRAEDHRVLIAGVEQLWDAGLVVVAAAGNQGPKAGSVT
;
A
#
# COMPACT_ATOMS: atom_id res chain seq x y z
N MET A 1 9.80 9.00 24.00
CA MET A 1 10.68 8.04 23.31
C MET A 1 11.37 8.79 22.19
N LYS A 2 12.69 8.96 22.24
CA LYS A 2 13.47 9.49 21.13
C LYS A 2 13.54 8.38 20.09
N ASN A 3 12.88 8.54 18.95
CA ASN A 3 13.13 7.68 17.78
C ASN A 3 14.53 8.02 17.27
N SER A 4 15.49 7.22 17.70
CA SER A 4 16.89 7.31 17.30
C SER A 4 17.10 6.56 15.98
N ASP A 5 16.36 6.91 14.93
CA ASP A 5 16.73 6.45 13.60
C ASP A 5 17.17 7.64 12.75
N ASP A 6 18.33 8.18 13.15
CA ASP A 6 19.05 9.21 12.41
C ASP A 6 19.95 8.57 11.35
N SER A 7 19.45 7.49 10.70
CA SER A 7 20.17 6.75 9.65
C SER A 7 20.37 7.59 8.38
N GLY A 8 19.74 8.77 8.29
CA GLY A 8 19.74 9.58 7.08
C GLY A 8 18.92 8.99 5.90
N TYR A 9 18.39 7.79 6.06
CA TYR A 9 17.57 7.13 5.05
C TYR A 9 16.11 7.56 5.17
N THR A 10 15.65 8.39 4.25
CA THR A 10 14.27 8.92 4.23
C THR A 10 13.37 8.26 3.21
N GLY A 11 13.89 7.33 2.43
CA GLY A 11 13.16 6.76 1.28
C GLY A 11 13.04 7.71 0.08
N LYS A 12 13.82 8.80 0.04
CA LYS A 12 13.82 9.74 -1.09
C LYS A 12 14.14 9.01 -2.39
N HIS A 13 13.38 9.29 -3.45
CA HIS A 13 13.44 8.63 -4.77
C HIS A 13 12.96 7.17 -4.79
N VAL A 14 12.37 6.68 -3.71
CA VAL A 14 11.73 5.36 -3.69
C VAL A 14 10.22 5.54 -3.81
N GLY A 15 9.61 4.91 -4.80
CA GLY A 15 8.17 4.75 -4.92
C GLY A 15 7.68 3.58 -4.07
N VAL A 16 6.75 3.83 -3.16
CA VAL A 16 6.05 2.81 -2.40
C VAL A 16 4.62 2.73 -2.91
N CYS A 17 4.26 1.58 -3.45
CA CYS A 17 2.90 1.30 -3.90
C CYS A 17 2.09 0.67 -2.77
N VAL A 18 0.92 1.22 -2.47
CA VAL A 18 0.04 0.77 -1.38
C VAL A 18 -1.29 0.31 -1.97
N LEU A 19 -1.62 -0.97 -1.80
CA LEU A 19 -2.91 -1.56 -2.15
C LEU A 19 -3.79 -1.58 -0.90
N ASP A 20 -4.82 -0.71 -0.88
CA ASP A 20 -5.63 -0.48 0.31
C ASP A 20 -6.98 0.18 -0.01
N THR A 21 -7.61 0.83 0.98
CA THR A 21 -8.90 1.54 0.85
C THR A 21 -8.82 2.90 0.17
N GLY A 22 -7.61 3.38 -0.12
CA GLY A 22 -7.36 4.69 -0.72
C GLY A 22 -6.38 5.54 0.08
N ILE A 23 -6.36 6.85 -0.20
CA ILE A 23 -5.59 7.84 0.55
C ILE A 23 -6.32 9.18 0.56
N PHE A 24 -6.47 9.77 1.73
CA PHE A 24 -6.89 11.16 1.87
C PHE A 24 -5.68 12.09 1.64
N PRO A 25 -5.80 13.16 0.83
CA PRO A 25 -4.71 14.10 0.57
C PRO A 25 -4.39 14.96 1.82
N HIS A 26 -3.70 14.35 2.79
CA HIS A 26 -3.29 15.03 4.02
C HIS A 26 -2.03 15.89 3.79
N ILE A 27 -1.83 16.92 4.61
CA ILE A 27 -0.68 17.84 4.53
C ILE A 27 0.66 17.09 4.60
N ASP A 28 0.72 15.99 5.35
CA ASP A 28 1.93 15.16 5.51
C ASP A 28 2.31 14.39 4.22
N PHE A 29 1.48 14.44 3.19
CA PHE A 29 1.75 13.81 1.90
C PHE A 29 1.97 14.83 0.77
N THR A 30 2.03 16.12 1.09
CA THR A 30 2.08 17.19 0.08
C THR A 30 3.20 16.97 -0.93
N GLY A 31 2.83 16.92 -2.22
CA GLY A 31 3.75 16.74 -3.34
C GLY A 31 4.33 15.32 -3.49
N ARG A 32 3.86 14.34 -2.68
CA ARG A 32 4.43 12.98 -2.69
C ARG A 32 3.45 11.87 -3.08
N ILE A 33 2.16 12.17 -3.27
CA ILE A 33 1.20 11.25 -3.91
C ILE A 33 1.40 11.39 -5.42
N LEU A 34 2.18 10.50 -6.03
CA LEU A 34 2.51 10.57 -7.46
C LEU A 34 1.45 9.94 -8.35
N ALA A 35 0.74 8.94 -7.83
CA ALA A 35 -0.36 8.31 -8.55
C ALA A 35 -1.44 7.82 -7.58
N PHE A 36 -2.67 7.85 -8.08
CA PHE A 36 -3.83 7.24 -7.44
C PHE A 36 -4.65 6.54 -8.52
N GLN A 37 -4.97 5.28 -8.29
CA GLN A 37 -5.85 4.51 -9.17
C GLN A 37 -6.94 3.83 -8.34
N ASP A 38 -8.19 4.07 -8.70
CA ASP A 38 -9.35 3.49 -8.03
C ASP A 38 -9.95 2.36 -8.91
N PHE A 39 -9.79 1.13 -8.46
CA PHE A 39 -10.34 -0.06 -9.13
C PHE A 39 -11.77 -0.38 -8.68
N ILE A 40 -12.28 0.31 -7.64
CA ILE A 40 -13.61 0.08 -7.07
C ILE A 40 -14.64 1.05 -7.65
N GLY A 41 -14.40 2.36 -7.49
CA GLY A 41 -15.34 3.41 -7.86
C GLY A 41 -14.92 4.21 -9.09
N HIS A 42 -13.74 3.89 -9.66
CA HIS A 42 -13.16 4.53 -10.85
C HIS A 42 -13.02 6.06 -10.74
N ARG A 43 -12.85 6.59 -9.51
CA ARG A 43 -12.63 8.01 -9.29
C ARG A 43 -11.19 8.38 -9.61
N ILE A 44 -11.01 9.57 -10.18
CA ILE A 44 -9.68 10.05 -10.62
C ILE A 44 -8.91 10.71 -9.47
N ARG A 45 -9.62 11.40 -8.57
CA ARG A 45 -8.97 12.14 -7.47
C ARG A 45 -8.76 11.24 -6.25
N PRO A 46 -7.62 11.36 -5.57
CA PRO A 46 -7.37 10.63 -4.32
C PRO A 46 -8.48 10.88 -3.28
N TYR A 47 -8.93 9.81 -2.68
CA TYR A 47 -9.86 9.80 -1.54
C TYR A 47 -9.70 8.51 -0.76
N ASP A 48 -10.19 8.53 0.47
CA ASP A 48 -10.30 7.35 1.33
C ASP A 48 -11.60 7.45 2.13
N ASP A 49 -12.49 6.52 1.92
CA ASP A 49 -13.82 6.45 2.56
C ASP A 49 -13.87 5.41 3.70
N ASN A 50 -12.70 4.90 4.11
CA ASN A 50 -12.53 3.98 5.24
C ASN A 50 -11.52 4.50 6.28
N SER A 51 -10.48 5.21 5.85
CA SER A 51 -9.34 5.73 6.61
C SER A 51 -8.17 4.77 6.82
N HIS A 52 -8.32 3.46 6.59
CA HIS A 52 -7.25 2.48 6.80
C HIS A 52 -6.05 2.74 5.88
N GLY A 53 -6.26 2.92 4.59
CA GLY A 53 -5.19 3.17 3.62
C GLY A 53 -4.44 4.48 3.90
N THR A 54 -5.16 5.53 4.33
CA THR A 54 -4.56 6.80 4.74
C THR A 54 -3.65 6.61 5.95
N HIS A 55 -4.09 5.83 6.94
CA HIS A 55 -3.30 5.50 8.13
C HIS A 55 -2.04 4.71 7.77
N VAL A 56 -2.17 3.67 6.92
CA VAL A 56 -1.04 2.88 6.41
C VAL A 56 -0.04 3.78 5.67
N CYS A 57 -0.51 4.65 4.78
CA CYS A 57 0.35 5.61 4.09
C CYS A 57 1.06 6.58 5.06
N GLY A 58 0.40 6.96 6.16
CA GLY A 58 0.96 7.78 7.22
C GLY A 58 2.13 7.09 7.93
N ILE A 59 1.97 5.82 8.28
CA ILE A 59 3.03 5.00 8.89
C ILE A 59 4.21 4.82 7.93
N ILE A 60 3.94 4.63 6.65
CA ILE A 60 4.99 4.47 5.63
C ILE A 60 5.72 5.78 5.41
N GLY A 61 4.99 6.84 5.06
CA GLY A 61 5.59 8.01 4.43
C GLY A 61 5.07 9.37 4.91
N GLY A 62 4.39 9.47 6.04
CA GLY A 62 4.02 10.76 6.62
C GLY A 62 5.25 11.58 6.96
N ASP A 63 5.35 12.84 6.52
CA ASP A 63 6.52 13.68 6.80
C ASP A 63 6.42 14.44 8.15
N GLY A 64 5.26 14.35 8.79
CA GLY A 64 5.03 14.90 10.12
C GLY A 64 4.75 16.40 10.14
N ARG A 65 4.43 17.04 9.02
CA ARG A 65 4.14 18.49 8.97
C ARG A 65 3.01 18.89 9.90
N ALA A 66 1.94 18.09 9.97
CA ALA A 66 0.81 18.38 10.86
C ALA A 66 1.18 18.34 12.34
N SER A 67 2.27 17.67 12.69
CA SER A 67 2.74 17.49 14.06
C SER A 67 4.07 18.19 14.36
N GLU A 68 4.51 19.13 13.50
CA GLU A 68 5.80 19.81 13.63
C GLU A 68 6.98 18.81 13.74
N GLY A 69 6.90 17.71 12.99
CA GLY A 69 7.92 16.66 12.95
C GLY A 69 7.88 15.65 14.09
N ARG A 70 6.91 15.75 15.02
CA ARG A 70 6.82 14.84 16.19
C ARG A 70 6.33 13.44 15.83
N ILE A 71 5.46 13.34 14.83
CA ILE A 71 4.91 12.07 14.34
C ILE A 71 5.27 11.96 12.87
N ARG A 72 6.16 11.03 12.55
CA ARG A 72 6.65 10.79 11.18
C ARG A 72 6.54 9.32 10.83
N GLY A 73 6.35 9.04 9.56
CA GLY A 73 6.47 7.69 9.01
C GLY A 73 7.93 7.23 8.93
N ILE A 74 8.11 5.97 8.61
CA ILE A 74 9.44 5.32 8.54
C ILE A 74 10.26 5.84 7.36
N ALA A 75 9.60 6.15 6.23
CA ALA A 75 10.21 6.64 5.01
C ALA A 75 9.60 8.00 4.59
N PRO A 76 9.79 9.08 5.37
CA PRO A 76 9.07 10.34 5.20
C PRO A 76 9.41 11.09 3.90
N GLY A 77 10.40 10.66 3.16
CA GLY A 77 10.79 11.21 1.86
C GLY A 77 10.35 10.34 0.66
N CYS A 78 9.70 9.19 0.89
CA CYS A 78 9.26 8.33 -0.20
C CYS A 78 8.11 8.95 -1.00
N SER A 79 7.97 8.50 -2.23
CA SER A 79 6.80 8.78 -3.07
C SER A 79 5.73 7.73 -2.84
N LEU A 80 4.47 8.14 -2.78
CA LEU A 80 3.33 7.26 -2.57
C LEU A 80 2.57 7.06 -3.88
N ILE A 81 2.32 5.81 -4.20
CA ILE A 81 1.48 5.36 -5.31
C ILE A 81 0.37 4.54 -4.67
N VAL A 82 -0.88 4.98 -4.76
CA VAL A 82 -1.96 4.34 -4.03
C VAL A 82 -2.98 3.74 -4.97
N LEU A 83 -3.21 2.45 -4.81
CA LEU A 83 -4.15 1.67 -5.59
C LEU A 83 -5.30 1.26 -4.67
N LYS A 84 -6.45 1.91 -4.85
CA LYS A 84 -7.66 1.57 -4.09
C LYS A 84 -8.28 0.30 -4.67
N VAL A 85 -8.11 -0.80 -3.93
CA VAL A 85 -8.64 -2.14 -4.23
C VAL A 85 -9.64 -2.61 -3.18
N LEU A 86 -9.83 -1.83 -2.11
CA LEU A 86 -10.80 -2.08 -1.05
C LEU A 86 -11.83 -0.95 -1.00
N ASP A 87 -13.08 -1.33 -0.75
CA ASP A 87 -14.20 -0.41 -0.59
C ASP A 87 -14.22 0.25 0.81
N ARG A 88 -15.28 1.02 1.10
CA ARG A 88 -15.48 1.71 2.38
C ARG A 88 -15.60 0.77 3.59
N THR A 89 -15.86 -0.50 3.38
CA THR A 89 -15.98 -1.52 4.43
C THR A 89 -14.72 -2.37 4.57
N GLY A 90 -13.68 -2.08 3.76
CA GLY A 90 -12.44 -2.84 3.73
C GLY A 90 -12.54 -4.15 2.94
N ASN A 91 -13.58 -4.33 2.13
CA ASN A 91 -13.74 -5.48 1.26
C ASN A 91 -13.25 -5.16 -0.16
N GLY A 92 -12.70 -6.16 -0.83
CA GLY A 92 -12.25 -6.07 -2.22
C GLY A 92 -12.47 -7.35 -2.98
N ARG A 93 -12.45 -7.25 -4.29
CA ARG A 93 -12.54 -8.43 -5.18
C ARG A 93 -11.14 -8.84 -5.63
N LYS A 94 -10.92 -10.12 -5.79
CA LYS A 94 -9.69 -10.70 -6.33
C LYS A 94 -9.31 -10.06 -7.67
N GLU A 95 -10.29 -9.86 -8.53
CA GLU A 95 -10.11 -9.29 -9.86
C GLU A 95 -9.50 -7.88 -9.81
N ASP A 96 -9.93 -7.04 -8.85
CA ASP A 96 -9.42 -5.68 -8.67
C ASP A 96 -7.96 -5.70 -8.18
N VAL A 97 -7.62 -6.64 -7.30
CA VAL A 97 -6.22 -6.84 -6.85
C VAL A 97 -5.32 -7.30 -8.00
N LEU A 98 -5.79 -8.23 -8.82
CA LEU A 98 -5.03 -8.71 -9.98
C LEU A 98 -4.85 -7.63 -11.05
N GLN A 99 -5.84 -6.76 -11.26
CA GLN A 99 -5.69 -5.60 -12.13
C GLN A 99 -4.66 -4.61 -11.56
N ALA A 100 -4.67 -4.39 -10.24
CA ALA A 100 -3.67 -3.56 -9.58
C ALA A 100 -2.25 -4.11 -9.76
N PHE A 101 -2.04 -5.43 -9.65
CA PHE A 101 -0.72 -6.05 -9.91
C PHE A 101 -0.24 -5.80 -11.34
N ARG A 102 -1.10 -5.95 -12.34
CA ARG A 102 -0.77 -5.64 -13.75
C ARG A 102 -0.38 -4.18 -13.90
N TRP A 103 -1.19 -3.29 -13.33
CA TRP A 103 -0.91 -1.85 -13.37
C TRP A 103 0.46 -1.51 -12.75
N ILE A 104 0.84 -2.15 -11.63
CA ILE A 104 2.15 -1.98 -11.01
C ILE A 104 3.27 -2.39 -11.98
N LEU A 105 3.18 -3.56 -12.58
CA LEU A 105 4.19 -4.08 -13.51
C LEU A 105 4.40 -3.15 -14.71
N GLU A 106 3.32 -2.58 -15.25
CA GLU A 106 3.35 -1.64 -16.37
C GLU A 106 3.96 -0.28 -15.99
N ASN A 107 3.71 0.18 -14.75
CA ASN A 107 4.00 1.54 -14.33
C ASN A 107 5.21 1.67 -13.39
N LYS A 108 5.81 0.55 -12.93
CA LYS A 108 6.86 0.55 -11.91
C LYS A 108 8.08 1.39 -12.27
N ARG A 109 8.47 1.42 -13.54
CA ARG A 109 9.62 2.22 -14.01
C ARG A 109 9.29 3.70 -14.00
N TYR A 110 8.10 4.07 -14.44
CA TYR A 110 7.69 5.46 -14.55
C TYR A 110 7.59 6.15 -13.18
N TYR A 111 7.01 5.46 -12.18
CA TYR A 111 6.86 6.00 -10.82
C TYR A 111 8.00 5.59 -9.88
N GLY A 112 9.02 4.88 -10.35
CA GLY A 112 10.12 4.41 -9.52
C GLY A 112 9.68 3.48 -8.40
N ILE A 113 8.65 2.64 -8.63
CA ILE A 113 8.13 1.71 -7.62
C ILE A 113 9.19 0.66 -7.31
N ARG A 114 9.54 0.54 -6.03
CA ARG A 114 10.48 -0.45 -5.51
C ARG A 114 9.88 -1.33 -4.43
N VAL A 115 8.85 -0.83 -3.74
CA VAL A 115 8.17 -1.53 -2.65
C VAL A 115 6.68 -1.57 -2.95
N VAL A 116 6.05 -2.72 -2.71
CA VAL A 116 4.60 -2.91 -2.79
C VAL A 116 4.10 -3.37 -1.43
N ASN A 117 3.22 -2.59 -0.81
CA ASN A 117 2.54 -2.95 0.42
C ASN A 117 1.13 -3.44 0.11
N ILE A 118 0.83 -4.67 0.52
CA ILE A 118 -0.45 -5.34 0.32
C ILE A 118 -1.11 -5.54 1.68
N SER A 119 -1.94 -4.58 2.08
CA SER A 119 -2.71 -4.64 3.34
C SER A 119 -4.10 -5.27 3.13
N VAL A 120 -4.16 -6.31 2.33
CA VAL A 120 -5.40 -7.00 1.93
C VAL A 120 -5.36 -8.42 2.46
N GLY A 121 -6.32 -8.78 3.31
CA GLY A 121 -6.57 -10.17 3.69
C GLY A 121 -7.52 -10.84 2.68
N THR A 122 -7.35 -12.13 2.43
CA THR A 122 -8.26 -12.88 1.58
C THR A 122 -9.16 -13.78 2.43
N THR A 123 -10.46 -13.69 2.22
CA THR A 123 -11.43 -14.67 2.72
C THR A 123 -11.76 -15.72 1.67
N CYS A 124 -10.87 -15.89 0.68
CA CYS A 124 -11.06 -16.85 -0.40
C CYS A 124 -11.18 -18.26 0.16
N ARG A 125 -12.33 -18.90 -0.06
CA ARG A 125 -12.57 -20.29 0.36
C ARG A 125 -12.05 -21.32 -0.65
N ARG A 126 -11.69 -20.89 -1.88
CA ARG A 126 -11.24 -21.78 -2.96
C ARG A 126 -9.73 -21.74 -3.07
N ALA A 127 -9.10 -22.90 -3.03
CA ALA A 127 -7.65 -23.03 -3.20
C ALA A 127 -7.12 -22.44 -4.52
N GLU A 128 -7.95 -22.43 -5.54
CA GLU A 128 -7.65 -21.86 -6.85
C GLU A 128 -7.47 -20.33 -6.81
N ASP A 129 -8.30 -19.64 -6.05
CA ASP A 129 -8.23 -18.19 -5.89
C ASP A 129 -6.95 -17.78 -5.16
N HIS A 130 -6.52 -18.54 -4.16
CA HIS A 130 -5.24 -18.34 -3.49
C HIS A 130 -4.05 -18.51 -4.45
N ARG A 131 -4.05 -19.54 -5.29
CA ARG A 131 -2.96 -19.79 -6.24
C ARG A 131 -2.77 -18.63 -7.21
N VAL A 132 -3.86 -18.05 -7.71
CA VAL A 132 -3.80 -16.94 -8.67
C VAL A 132 -3.24 -15.68 -8.01
N LEU A 133 -3.61 -15.38 -6.78
CA LEU A 133 -3.07 -14.25 -6.02
C LEU A 133 -1.58 -14.46 -5.70
N ILE A 134 -1.20 -15.66 -5.26
CA ILE A 134 0.20 -16.01 -4.99
C ILE A 134 1.04 -15.84 -6.26
N ALA A 135 0.59 -16.37 -7.40
CA ALA A 135 1.27 -16.21 -8.67
C ALA A 135 1.43 -14.72 -9.07
N GLY A 136 0.44 -13.88 -8.77
CA GLY A 136 0.54 -12.45 -8.97
C GLY A 136 1.60 -11.78 -8.09
N VAL A 137 1.71 -12.19 -6.83
CA VAL A 137 2.75 -11.71 -5.90
C VAL A 137 4.13 -12.17 -6.36
N GLU A 138 4.27 -13.43 -6.81
CA GLU A 138 5.51 -13.95 -7.37
C GLU A 138 5.97 -13.14 -8.60
N GLN A 139 5.04 -12.78 -9.49
CA GLN A 139 5.35 -11.92 -10.63
C GLN A 139 5.89 -10.54 -10.21
N LEU A 140 5.34 -9.94 -9.15
CA LEU A 140 5.86 -8.68 -8.61
C LEU A 140 7.28 -8.87 -8.06
N TRP A 141 7.51 -9.96 -7.34
CA TRP A 141 8.83 -10.30 -6.80
C TRP A 141 9.86 -10.54 -7.91
N ASP A 142 9.54 -11.37 -8.89
CA ASP A 142 10.40 -11.65 -10.04
C ASP A 142 10.70 -10.39 -10.87
N ALA A 143 9.80 -9.43 -10.85
CA ALA A 143 10.00 -8.13 -11.45
C ALA A 143 10.95 -7.21 -10.64
N GLY A 144 11.53 -7.70 -9.52
CA GLY A 144 12.50 -6.99 -8.69
C GLY A 144 11.87 -6.02 -7.68
N LEU A 145 10.61 -6.23 -7.31
CA LEU A 145 9.91 -5.44 -6.30
C LEU A 145 10.00 -6.12 -4.93
N VAL A 146 10.16 -5.33 -3.87
CA VAL A 146 10.01 -5.81 -2.51
C VAL A 146 8.51 -5.85 -2.19
N VAL A 147 7.98 -7.03 -1.88
CA VAL A 147 6.56 -7.18 -1.54
C VAL A 147 6.42 -7.40 -0.04
N VAL A 148 5.58 -6.60 0.59
CA VAL A 148 5.21 -6.69 2.00
C VAL A 148 3.71 -6.98 2.07
N ALA A 149 3.34 -8.11 2.67
CA ALA A 149 1.95 -8.52 2.80
C ALA A 149 1.55 -8.68 4.27
N ALA A 150 0.30 -8.34 4.58
CA ALA A 150 -0.27 -8.57 5.90
C ALA A 150 -0.48 -10.08 6.11
N ALA A 151 -0.18 -10.56 7.32
CA ALA A 151 -0.41 -11.96 7.73
C ALA A 151 -1.84 -12.24 8.22
N GLY A 152 -2.72 -11.23 8.14
CA GLY A 152 -4.09 -11.30 8.65
C GLY A 152 -4.23 -10.89 10.12
N ASN A 153 -5.48 -10.83 10.58
CA ASN A 153 -5.85 -10.35 11.92
C ASN A 153 -6.52 -11.44 12.77
N GLN A 154 -6.51 -12.70 12.34
CA GLN A 154 -7.23 -13.81 12.98
C GLN A 154 -6.39 -14.54 14.05
N GLY A 155 -5.16 -14.08 14.32
CA GLY A 155 -4.27 -14.67 15.34
C GLY A 155 -4.84 -14.61 16.76
N PRO A 156 -4.20 -15.31 17.75
CA PRO A 156 -2.92 -16.02 17.63
C PRO A 156 -3.05 -17.54 17.36
N LYS A 157 -4.21 -18.06 17.00
CA LYS A 157 -4.41 -19.51 16.78
C LYS A 157 -3.60 -20.02 15.59
N ALA A 158 -3.08 -21.23 15.69
CA ALA A 158 -2.40 -21.90 14.57
C ALA A 158 -3.32 -21.96 13.34
N GLY A 159 -2.75 -21.69 12.14
CA GLY A 159 -3.51 -21.65 10.88
C GLY A 159 -4.36 -20.39 10.66
N SER A 160 -4.14 -19.34 11.45
CA SER A 160 -4.88 -18.07 11.32
C SER A 160 -4.22 -17.05 10.37
N VAL A 161 -3.10 -17.38 9.74
CA VAL A 161 -2.50 -16.57 8.66
C VAL A 161 -3.39 -16.69 7.43
N THR A 162 -3.77 -15.53 6.85
CA THR A 162 -4.70 -15.45 5.70
C THR A 162 -4.02 -14.78 4.50
#